data_82f85240104ca88e49b9e53e05d3d76d
#
_entry.id   82f85240104ca88e49b9e53e05d3d76d
#
_cell.length_a   1.000
_cell.length_b   1.000
_cell.length_c   1.000
_cell.angle_alpha   90.00
_cell.angle_beta   90.00
_cell.angle_gamma   90.00
#
_symmetry.space_group_name_H-M   'P 1'
#
loop_
_entity.id
_entity.type
_entity.pdbx_description
1 polymer ?
#
loop_
_entity_poly.entity_id
_entity_poly.type
_entity_poly.pdbx_seq_one_letter_code
_entity_poly.pdbx_strand_id
1 'polypeptide(L)'
;MMTYKGYTARVEFDEDAMLFHGEVIGIRDVVTFQGKSVRELEKAFKDSVDDYLEFCKEQGEKPDKPFTGKFVVRLSPDIHRKIYIAAKKSGESINAWLNKNLDRVISSRA
;
A
#
# COMPACT_ATOMS: atom_id res chain seq x y z
N MET A 1 0.45 11.43 -2.53
CA MET A 1 1.45 10.37 -2.80
C MET A 1 1.64 10.20 -4.30
N MET A 2 2.81 9.77 -4.71
CA MET A 2 3.12 9.53 -6.12
C MET A 2 2.67 8.14 -6.53
N THR A 3 2.14 8.01 -7.74
CA THR A 3 1.64 6.73 -8.27
C THR A 3 2.18 6.50 -9.68
N TYR A 4 2.61 5.29 -9.97
CA TYR A 4 3.13 4.90 -11.29
C TYR A 4 2.94 3.40 -11.50
N LYS A 5 2.30 3.00 -12.59
CA LYS A 5 2.02 1.59 -12.94
C LYS A 5 1.37 0.82 -11.78
N GLY A 6 0.50 1.46 -11.02
CA GLY A 6 -0.17 0.87 -9.86
C GLY A 6 0.63 0.89 -8.57
N TYR A 7 1.89 1.29 -8.62
CA TYR A 7 2.74 1.40 -7.43
C TYR A 7 2.63 2.80 -6.83
N THR A 8 2.59 2.87 -5.51
CA THR A 8 2.45 4.11 -4.76
C THR A 8 3.68 4.32 -3.89
N ALA A 9 4.17 5.54 -3.85
CA ALA A 9 5.33 5.88 -3.04
C ALA A 9 4.98 6.89 -1.95
N ARG A 10 5.61 6.70 -0.79
CA ARG A 10 5.61 7.67 0.29
C ARG A 10 6.90 8.45 0.23
N VAL A 11 6.82 9.76 0.39
CA VAL A 11 7.95 10.67 0.27
C VAL A 11 8.16 11.41 1.57
N GLU A 12 9.42 11.52 2.00
CA GLU A 12 9.82 12.30 3.16
C GLU A 12 10.99 13.22 2.78
N PHE A 13 11.03 14.40 3.38
CA PHE A 13 12.16 15.30 3.23
C PHE A 13 13.22 14.98 4.29
N ASP A 14 14.44 14.72 3.83
CA ASP A 14 15.59 14.49 4.72
C ASP A 14 16.36 15.80 4.84
N GLU A 15 16.20 16.47 5.97
CA GLU A 15 16.79 17.77 6.22
C GLU A 15 18.33 17.70 6.29
N ASP A 16 18.87 16.63 6.86
CA ASP A 16 20.32 16.47 7.00
C ASP A 16 21.00 16.28 5.65
N ALA A 17 20.41 15.46 4.79
CA ALA A 17 20.92 15.19 3.45
C ALA A 17 20.46 16.23 2.43
N MET A 18 19.49 17.09 2.79
CA MET A 18 18.89 18.10 1.90
C MET A 18 18.36 17.50 0.61
N LEU A 19 17.62 16.39 0.75
CA LEU A 19 16.98 15.73 -0.37
C LEU A 19 15.67 15.09 0.05
N PHE A 20 14.89 14.72 -0.94
CA PHE A 20 13.67 13.93 -0.72
C PHE A 20 14.00 12.45 -0.82
N HIS A 21 13.42 11.67 0.06
CA HIS A 21 13.59 10.22 0.09
C HIS A 21 12.22 9.58 -0.07
N GLY A 22 12.12 8.61 -0.97
CA GLY A 22 10.87 7.91 -1.25
C GLY A 22 11.00 6.41 -1.11
N GLU A 23 9.86 5.78 -0.82
CA GLU A 23 9.76 4.34 -0.67
C GLU A 23 8.44 3.87 -1.27
N VAL A 24 8.50 2.81 -2.07
CA VAL A 24 7.29 2.16 -2.59
C VAL A 24 6.62 1.40 -1.43
N ILE A 25 5.35 1.67 -1.23
CA ILE A 25 4.58 1.07 -0.14
C ILE A 25 3.65 -0.03 -0.64
N GLY A 26 3.24 -0.92 0.27
CA GLY A 26 2.25 -1.96 -0.06
C GLY A 26 2.82 -3.19 -0.75
N ILE A 27 4.14 -3.33 -0.80
CA ILE A 27 4.82 -4.52 -1.31
C ILE A 27 5.82 -5.05 -0.27
N ARG A 28 6.22 -6.31 -0.41
CA ARG A 28 7.19 -6.92 0.52
C ARG A 28 8.62 -6.51 0.22
N ASP A 29 8.93 -6.34 -1.05
CA ASP A 29 10.27 -5.93 -1.47
C ASP A 29 10.52 -4.46 -1.09
N VAL A 30 11.79 -4.14 -0.87
CA VAL A 30 12.20 -2.77 -0.53
C VAL A 30 12.64 -2.07 -1.80
N VAL A 31 11.89 -1.05 -2.20
CA VAL A 31 12.22 -0.22 -3.36
C VAL A 31 12.24 1.23 -2.89
N THR A 32 13.42 1.83 -2.89
CA THR A 32 13.63 3.21 -2.44
C THR A 32 14.27 4.03 -3.56
N PHE A 33 14.12 5.34 -3.45
CA PHE A 33 14.66 6.28 -4.42
C PHE A 33 14.81 7.64 -3.76
N GLN A 34 15.54 8.54 -4.40
CA GLN A 34 15.76 9.87 -3.84
C GLN A 34 15.94 10.90 -4.96
N GLY A 35 15.80 12.17 -4.60
CA GLY A 35 15.99 13.26 -5.51
C GLY A 35 16.09 14.59 -4.77
N LYS A 36 16.76 15.57 -5.37
CA LYS A 36 16.94 16.89 -4.77
C LYS A 36 15.84 17.87 -5.16
N SER A 37 15.04 17.51 -6.15
CA SER A 37 13.89 18.29 -6.60
C SER A 37 12.71 17.37 -6.81
N VAL A 38 11.51 17.93 -6.93
CA VAL A 38 10.30 17.14 -7.22
C VAL A 38 10.45 16.41 -8.56
N ARG A 39 11.02 17.08 -9.56
CA ARG A 39 11.23 16.47 -10.88
C ARG A 39 12.21 15.31 -10.84
N GLU A 40 13.34 15.48 -10.15
CA GLU A 40 14.31 14.39 -9.97
C GLU A 40 13.71 13.23 -9.21
N LEU A 41 12.94 13.52 -8.16
CA LEU A 41 12.28 12.51 -7.34
C LEU A 41 11.28 11.70 -8.17
N GLU A 42 10.47 12.38 -8.98
CA GLU A 42 9.48 11.72 -9.84
C GLU A 42 10.16 10.81 -10.85
N LYS A 43 11.23 11.29 -11.48
CA LYS A 43 12.01 10.48 -12.42
C LYS A 43 12.62 9.27 -11.73
N ALA A 44 13.23 9.48 -10.55
CA ALA A 44 13.84 8.41 -9.78
C ALA A 44 12.81 7.35 -9.36
N PHE A 45 11.62 7.78 -8.98
CA PHE A 45 10.51 6.88 -8.66
C PHE A 45 10.15 5.99 -9.85
N LYS A 46 9.90 6.60 -11.00
CA LYS A 46 9.53 5.87 -12.22
C LYS A 46 10.62 4.90 -12.65
N ASP A 47 11.86 5.35 -12.63
CA ASP A 47 13.01 4.51 -12.98
C ASP A 47 13.13 3.33 -12.02
N SER A 48 12.93 3.55 -10.71
CA SER A 48 13.01 2.50 -9.71
C SER A 48 11.92 1.45 -9.88
N VAL A 49 10.70 1.87 -10.20
CA VAL A 49 9.60 0.95 -10.48
C VAL A 49 9.90 0.12 -11.74
N ASP A 50 10.34 0.79 -12.80
CA ASP A 50 10.68 0.11 -14.06
C ASP A 50 11.82 -0.88 -13.86
N ASP A 51 12.85 -0.50 -13.11
CA ASP A 51 13.99 -1.37 -12.78
C ASP A 51 13.54 -2.59 -11.96
N TYR A 52 12.66 -2.37 -10.99
CA TYR A 52 12.11 -3.45 -10.18
C TYR A 52 11.34 -4.45 -11.05
N LEU A 53 10.49 -3.97 -11.93
CA LEU A 53 9.71 -4.82 -12.82
C LEU A 53 10.61 -5.60 -13.79
N GLU A 54 11.64 -4.95 -14.33
CA GLU A 54 12.61 -5.58 -15.23
C GLU A 54 13.43 -6.65 -14.49
N PHE A 55 13.87 -6.34 -13.28
CA PHE A 55 14.61 -7.29 -12.44
C PHE A 55 13.77 -8.55 -12.17
N CYS A 56 12.51 -8.39 -11.78
CA CYS A 56 11.61 -9.52 -11.55
C CYS A 56 11.44 -10.37 -12.80
N LYS A 57 11.31 -9.73 -13.96
CA LYS A 57 11.18 -10.41 -15.24
C LYS A 57 12.42 -11.24 -15.57
N GLU A 58 13.61 -10.65 -15.37
CA GLU A 58 14.89 -11.33 -15.62
C GLU A 58 15.08 -12.54 -14.70
N GLN A 59 14.60 -12.46 -13.46
CA GLN A 59 14.70 -13.56 -12.50
C GLN A 59 13.58 -14.60 -12.67
N GLY A 60 12.65 -14.38 -13.59
CA GLY A 60 11.51 -15.27 -13.76
C GLY A 60 10.53 -15.22 -12.59
N GLU A 61 10.57 -14.16 -11.81
CA GLU A 61 9.70 -13.96 -10.65
C GLU A 61 8.57 -13.00 -10.99
N LYS A 62 7.42 -13.21 -10.33
CA LYS A 62 6.32 -12.26 -10.45
C LYS A 62 6.59 -11.10 -9.51
N PRO A 63 6.48 -9.85 -9.97
CA PRO A 63 6.61 -8.71 -9.07
C PRO A 63 5.47 -8.70 -8.05
N ASP A 64 5.73 -8.19 -6.86
CA ASP A 64 4.69 -7.97 -5.87
C ASP A 64 3.68 -6.96 -6.42
N LYS A 65 2.40 -7.29 -6.27
CA LYS A 65 1.32 -6.37 -6.62
C LYS A 65 0.91 -5.63 -5.35
N PRO A 66 0.92 -4.30 -5.35
CA PRO A 66 0.48 -3.56 -4.17
C PRO A 66 -1.02 -3.72 -3.97
N PHE A 67 -1.42 -3.82 -2.70
CA PHE A 67 -2.83 -3.79 -2.30
C PHE A 67 -3.68 -4.87 -2.98
N THR A 68 -3.30 -6.14 -2.76
CA THR A 68 -4.00 -7.28 -3.37
C THR A 68 -5.41 -7.50 -2.82
N GLY A 69 -5.75 -6.88 -1.70
CA GLY A 69 -7.03 -7.10 -1.01
C GLY A 69 -6.97 -8.20 0.03
N LYS A 70 -5.85 -8.90 0.14
CA LYS A 70 -5.68 -9.95 1.16
C LYS A 70 -4.57 -9.54 2.13
N PHE A 71 -4.90 -9.49 3.40
CA PHE A 71 -3.91 -9.27 4.45
C PHE A 71 -4.45 -9.80 5.77
N VAL A 72 -3.56 -10.08 6.70
CA VAL A 72 -3.91 -10.64 8.00
C VAL A 72 -3.99 -9.50 9.01
N VAL A 73 -5.10 -9.46 9.77
CA VAL A 73 -5.31 -8.48 10.82
C VAL A 73 -5.52 -9.23 12.14
N ARG A 74 -4.87 -8.79 13.19
CA ARG A 74 -5.10 -9.28 14.55
C ARG A 74 -6.00 -8.30 15.28
N LEU A 75 -7.12 -8.80 15.78
CA LEU A 75 -8.08 -8.02 16.54
C LEU A 75 -8.19 -8.62 17.94
N SER A 76 -8.70 -7.83 18.89
CA SER A 76 -9.02 -8.39 20.20
C SER A 76 -10.14 -9.43 20.03
N PRO A 77 -10.17 -10.47 20.90
CA PRO A 77 -11.26 -11.44 20.86
C PRO A 77 -12.64 -10.81 20.93
N ASP A 78 -12.78 -9.75 21.70
CA ASP A 78 -14.06 -9.05 21.84
C ASP A 78 -14.49 -8.40 20.53
N ILE A 79 -13.58 -7.73 19.82
CA ILE A 79 -13.90 -7.12 18.53
C ILE A 79 -14.21 -8.20 17.49
N HIS A 80 -13.44 -9.29 17.48
CA HIS A 80 -13.69 -10.41 16.59
C HIS A 80 -15.11 -10.96 16.79
N ARG A 81 -15.53 -11.16 18.05
CA ARG A 81 -16.87 -11.64 18.39
C ARG A 81 -17.93 -10.67 17.91
N LYS A 82 -17.75 -9.38 18.15
CA LYS A 82 -18.71 -8.35 17.74
C LYS A 82 -18.88 -8.29 16.23
N ILE A 83 -17.80 -8.41 15.47
CA ILE A 83 -17.84 -8.45 14.01
C ILE A 83 -18.62 -9.67 13.52
N TYR A 84 -18.33 -10.83 14.09
CA TYR A 84 -19.02 -12.07 13.73
C TYR A 84 -20.54 -11.95 13.95
N ILE A 85 -20.94 -11.46 15.12
CA ILE A 85 -22.36 -11.28 15.47
C ILE A 85 -23.03 -10.26 14.54
N ALA A 86 -22.37 -9.14 14.30
CA ALA A 86 -22.93 -8.10 13.43
C ALA A 86 -23.15 -8.61 12.00
N ALA A 87 -22.19 -9.34 11.45
CA ALA A 87 -22.30 -9.93 10.12
C ALA A 87 -23.45 -10.94 10.06
N LYS A 88 -23.58 -11.80 11.07
CA LYS A 88 -24.67 -12.78 11.15
C LYS A 88 -26.04 -12.09 11.22
N LYS A 89 -26.18 -11.05 12.01
CA LYS A 89 -27.44 -10.31 12.11
C LYS A 89 -27.83 -9.65 10.79
N SER A 90 -26.85 -9.22 10.01
CA SER A 90 -27.07 -8.60 8.70
C SER A 90 -27.26 -9.61 7.57
N GLY A 91 -27.09 -10.90 7.85
CA GLY A 91 -27.14 -11.94 6.82
C GLY A 91 -26.01 -11.87 5.82
N GLU A 92 -24.87 -11.27 6.19
CA GLU A 92 -23.72 -11.09 5.34
C GLU A 92 -22.55 -11.95 5.81
N SER A 93 -21.61 -12.25 4.90
CA SER A 93 -20.32 -12.81 5.30
C SER A 93 -19.52 -11.75 6.06
N ILE A 94 -18.54 -12.19 6.86
CA ILE A 94 -17.64 -11.27 7.56
C ILE A 94 -16.95 -10.35 6.55
N ASN A 95 -16.45 -10.90 5.44
CA ASN A 95 -15.80 -10.10 4.40
C ASN A 95 -16.73 -9.03 3.82
N ALA A 96 -17.95 -9.39 3.47
CA ALA A 96 -18.92 -8.44 2.92
C ALA A 96 -19.25 -7.35 3.92
N TRP A 97 -19.49 -7.73 5.18
CA TRP A 97 -19.80 -6.78 6.24
C TRP A 97 -18.61 -5.81 6.48
N LEU A 98 -17.40 -6.35 6.53
CA LEU A 98 -16.20 -5.52 6.72
C LEU A 98 -15.97 -4.56 5.55
N ASN A 99 -16.08 -5.03 4.31
CA ASN A 99 -15.92 -4.16 3.14
C ASN A 99 -16.86 -2.96 3.20
N LYS A 100 -18.13 -3.22 3.45
CA LYS A 100 -19.14 -2.17 3.52
C LYS A 100 -18.87 -1.17 4.65
N ASN A 101 -18.57 -1.67 5.84
CA ASN A 101 -18.42 -0.81 7.01
C ASN A 101 -17.07 -0.09 7.04
N LEU A 102 -15.99 -0.75 6.63
CA LEU A 102 -14.67 -0.10 6.54
C LEU A 102 -14.67 1.00 5.48
N ASP A 103 -15.28 0.75 4.34
CA ASP A 103 -15.40 1.78 3.30
C ASP A 103 -16.12 3.01 3.82
N ARG A 104 -17.21 2.81 4.56
CA ARG A 104 -17.97 3.90 5.19
C ARG A 104 -17.12 4.68 6.18
N VAL A 105 -16.36 4.00 7.04
CA VAL A 105 -15.51 4.64 8.04
C VAL A 105 -14.41 5.47 7.37
N ILE A 106 -13.75 4.89 6.36
CA ILE A 106 -12.65 5.56 5.65
C ILE A 106 -13.17 6.78 4.88
N SER A 107 -14.28 6.62 4.17
CA SER A 107 -14.87 7.69 3.37
C SER A 107 -15.37 8.86 4.21
N SER A 108 -15.87 8.58 5.42
CA SER A 108 -16.37 9.63 6.32
C SER A 108 -15.26 10.51 6.90
N ARG A 109 -14.00 10.11 6.77
CA ARG A 109 -12.83 10.84 7.28
C ARG A 109 -12.09 11.64 6.20
N ALA A 110 -12.53 11.52 4.97
CA ALA A 110 -11.90 12.19 3.83
C ALA A 110 -12.25 13.67 3.76
#